data_ec8074e1878769548c5f4ee378a3e44e
#
_entry.id   ec8074e1878769548c5f4ee378a3e44e
#
_cell.length_a   1.000
_cell.length_b   1.000
_cell.length_c   1.000
_cell.angle_alpha   90.00
_cell.angle_beta   90.00
_cell.angle_gamma   90.00
#
_symmetry.space_group_name_H-M   'P 1'
#
loop_
_entity.id
_entity.type
_entity.pdbx_description
1 polymer ?
#
loop_
_entity_poly.entity_id
_entity_poly.type
_entity_poly.pdbx_seq_one_letter_code
_entity_poly.pdbx_strand_id
1 'polypeptide(L)'
;MGKSLGGFFGAIITAVIVALAVYFTGGTALAAIGWGAAAGAASLVATSMLGQIGVQSYGDVTDSLSRSTSPTTGLPVLYGGQLPHKNGVSGGSFILTGSIVSWYNIPNSDSQYLFSEQAICYAGTEKNINQIYIDNEPVLAVPVTQDGIVPKANIASKYQEYLQLEVRFGGDYTSTKSLASQYAGPKWTNKFLGKGIVSVSAVIKKTQQSLEQNLLVNDQFTMTVEMKGQRILDLATGSVLATSNPPSIIYDYLTNTTYGMGIEPGLINLDTFLETAAYCDQMEYYANGSISYQRSYKENIENICQVFGGIMYVHAGQICITTDRKTLSVASFNENNMFGAVQISTSGGTDYFNTVDAKYTNPASMYTTDVLRIPSDITIDEAIQRDGQVITLSRDYSWCYDADVLAKMVNVDVLKAKYALRTVSFTTSEGWDLKVWDAITVSNTELNISGKFKVLSKDVATDQENVGY
;
A
#
# COMPACT_ATOMS: atom_id res chain seq x y z
N MET A 1 13.48 26.10 10.44
CA MET A 1 13.22 25.93 11.88
C MET A 1 13.14 24.44 12.14
N GLY A 2 14.26 23.86 12.58
CA GLY A 2 14.35 22.44 12.88
C GLY A 2 13.52 22.07 14.10
N LYS A 3 12.50 21.26 13.93
CA LYS A 3 11.92 20.51 15.02
C LYS A 3 12.64 19.17 15.10
N SER A 4 13.29 19.00 16.23
CA SER A 4 14.19 17.92 16.58
C SER A 4 13.59 16.54 16.32
N LEU A 5 14.33 15.74 15.57
CA LEU A 5 14.29 14.27 15.51
C LEU A 5 14.61 13.59 16.87
N GLY A 6 14.72 14.36 17.94
CA GLY A 6 15.16 13.89 19.26
C GLY A 6 14.20 12.96 20.01
N GLY A 7 12.99 12.73 19.49
CA GLY A 7 12.03 11.80 20.12
C GLY A 7 12.12 10.34 19.66
N PHE A 8 12.82 10.08 18.56
CA PHE A 8 12.89 8.75 17.95
C PHE A 8 14.07 7.88 18.47
N PHE A 9 15.05 8.51 19.08
CA PHE A 9 16.30 7.84 19.47
C PHE A 9 16.51 7.72 20.99
N GLY A 10 15.51 8.00 21.80
CA GLY A 10 15.65 8.11 23.25
C GLY A 10 15.08 6.97 24.08
N ALA A 11 14.94 5.76 23.57
CA ALA A 11 14.56 4.59 24.39
C ALA A 11 15.71 3.61 24.48
N ILE A 12 16.42 3.67 25.56
CA ILE A 12 17.56 2.84 25.96
C ILE A 12 17.04 1.55 26.57
N ILE A 13 17.33 0.48 25.99
CA ILE A 13 18.11 -0.75 26.21
C ILE A 13 17.83 -1.47 27.55
N THR A 14 16.94 -2.45 27.51
CA THR A 14 16.93 -3.61 28.40
C THR A 14 16.73 -4.86 27.57
N ALA A 15 17.60 -5.87 27.68
CA ALA A 15 17.53 -7.02 26.77
C ALA A 15 16.47 -8.02 27.21
N VAL A 16 15.30 -7.89 26.64
CA VAL A 16 14.27 -8.95 26.66
C VAL A 16 14.08 -9.43 25.22
N ILE A 17 14.50 -10.64 24.93
CA ILE A 17 14.20 -11.27 23.66
C ILE A 17 12.81 -11.88 23.77
N VAL A 18 11.86 -11.30 23.05
CA VAL A 18 10.54 -11.88 22.89
C VAL A 18 10.54 -12.70 21.62
N ALA A 19 10.46 -14.01 21.76
CA ALA A 19 10.46 -14.95 20.65
C ALA A 19 9.08 -15.62 20.51
N LEU A 20 8.56 -15.59 19.31
CA LEU A 20 7.28 -16.22 18.97
C LEU A 20 7.50 -17.66 18.51
N ALA A 21 6.80 -18.61 19.12
CA ALA A 21 6.84 -20.00 18.71
C ALA A 21 6.21 -20.21 17.34
N VAL A 22 6.97 -20.82 16.45
CA VAL A 22 6.50 -21.27 15.16
C VAL A 22 6.51 -22.79 15.19
N TYR A 23 5.36 -23.42 15.33
CA TYR A 23 5.25 -24.86 15.23
C TYR A 23 5.29 -25.30 13.77
N PHE A 24 6.27 -26.13 13.46
CA PHE A 24 6.38 -26.79 12.17
C PHE A 24 5.84 -28.23 12.28
N THR A 25 4.66 -28.45 11.84
CA THR A 25 4.19 -29.79 11.48
C THR A 25 4.04 -29.84 9.97
N GLY A 26 5.00 -30.51 9.31
CA GLY A 26 4.84 -30.96 7.91
C GLY A 26 4.58 -29.88 6.87
N GLY A 27 5.54 -28.98 6.63
CA GLY A 27 5.64 -28.29 5.33
C GLY A 27 5.22 -26.84 5.25
N THR A 28 4.48 -26.27 6.20
CA THR A 28 4.10 -24.85 6.19
C THR A 28 4.17 -24.27 7.59
N ALA A 29 5.03 -23.29 7.77
CA ALA A 29 5.24 -22.65 9.04
C ALA A 29 4.58 -21.28 9.09
N LEU A 30 4.01 -20.98 10.22
CA LEU A 30 3.34 -19.71 10.41
C LEU A 30 3.43 -19.19 11.82
N ALA A 31 3.75 -17.91 11.93
CA ALA A 31 3.85 -17.20 13.19
C ALA A 31 2.55 -16.41 13.44
N ALA A 32 1.89 -16.62 14.57
CA ALA A 32 0.87 -15.71 15.04
C ALA A 32 1.50 -14.62 15.89
N ILE A 33 1.08 -13.44 15.66
CA ILE A 33 1.35 -12.32 16.51
C ILE A 33 0.17 -12.23 17.46
N GLY A 34 0.31 -12.86 18.60
CA GLY A 34 -0.62 -12.69 19.70
C GLY A 34 -0.34 -11.37 20.42
N TRP A 35 -1.33 -10.52 20.47
CA TRP A 35 -1.32 -9.27 21.22
C TRP A 35 -1.74 -9.53 22.65
N GLY A 36 -0.81 -9.77 23.47
CA GLY A 36 -1.03 -9.86 24.91
C GLY A 36 -0.11 -8.88 25.62
N ALA A 37 -0.70 -7.97 26.34
CA ALA A 37 -0.01 -6.98 27.12
C ALA A 37 1.09 -7.58 27.98
N ALA A 38 2.33 -7.29 27.66
CA ALA A 38 3.42 -7.32 28.61
C ALA A 38 4.21 -6.04 28.48
N ALA A 39 3.89 -5.17 29.38
CA ALA A 39 4.72 -4.19 30.04
C ALA A 39 5.94 -3.64 29.27
N GLY A 40 5.91 -2.38 28.97
CA GLY A 40 7.08 -1.53 29.09
C GLY A 40 7.86 -1.31 27.82
N ALA A 41 7.53 -0.27 27.12
CA ALA A 41 8.47 0.67 26.48
C ALA A 41 9.68 0.06 25.77
N ALA A 42 9.49 -0.69 24.72
CA ALA A 42 10.50 -0.79 23.68
C ALA A 42 9.92 -1.52 22.49
N SER A 43 9.45 -0.85 21.59
CA SER A 43 9.26 -1.05 20.18
C SER A 43 8.05 -0.26 19.70
N LEU A 44 8.21 1.04 19.73
CA LEU A 44 7.25 1.95 19.07
C LEU A 44 7.09 1.65 17.58
N VAL A 45 7.99 0.89 16.99
CA VAL A 45 7.89 0.50 15.59
C VAL A 45 7.24 -0.87 15.42
N ALA A 46 7.64 -1.89 16.19
CA ALA A 46 7.04 -3.23 16.03
C ALA A 46 5.65 -3.33 16.70
N THR A 47 5.44 -2.74 17.87
CA THR A 47 4.13 -2.70 18.53
C THR A 47 3.16 -1.73 17.86
N SER A 48 3.64 -0.70 17.19
CA SER A 48 2.79 0.23 16.46
C SER A 48 2.38 -0.27 15.06
N MET A 49 3.18 -1.13 14.45
CA MET A 49 2.77 -1.82 13.21
C MET A 49 1.74 -2.92 13.47
N LEU A 50 1.65 -3.38 14.70
CA LEU A 50 0.79 -4.49 15.06
C LEU A 50 -0.42 -4.07 15.91
N GLY A 51 -0.50 -2.84 16.38
CA GLY A 51 -1.48 -2.40 17.33
C GLY A 51 -2.48 -1.40 16.80
N GLN A 52 -3.41 -1.83 16.14
CA GLN A 52 -4.81 -1.42 16.24
C GLN A 52 -5.62 -2.12 15.17
N ILE A 53 -6.13 -3.28 15.51
CA ILE A 53 -7.34 -3.79 14.89
C ILE A 53 -8.50 -2.94 15.47
N GLY A 54 -8.51 -1.68 15.12
CA GLY A 54 -9.65 -0.82 15.25
C GLY A 54 -10.45 -1.01 13.98
N VAL A 55 -11.70 -1.32 14.10
CA VAL A 55 -12.69 -1.22 13.03
C VAL A 55 -12.53 0.16 12.40
N GLN A 56 -11.71 0.26 11.35
CA GLN A 56 -11.61 1.51 10.61
C GLN A 56 -12.64 1.54 9.50
N SER A 57 -13.33 2.65 9.52
CA SER A 57 -14.46 2.98 8.67
C SER A 57 -14.15 2.85 7.19
N TYR A 58 -15.13 2.48 6.47
CA TYR A 58 -15.36 2.48 5.04
C TYR A 58 -14.90 3.79 4.33
N GLY A 59 -13.63 4.20 4.39
CA GLY A 59 -13.25 5.50 3.85
C GLY A 59 -12.52 5.49 2.52
N ASP A 60 -11.82 4.43 2.17
CA ASP A 60 -10.57 4.68 1.48
C ASP A 60 -10.48 4.38 -0.02
N VAL A 61 -11.25 3.46 -0.54
CA VAL A 61 -11.30 3.23 -1.99
C VAL A 61 -12.30 4.20 -2.64
N THR A 62 -13.34 4.56 -1.93
CA THR A 62 -14.31 5.57 -2.38
C THR A 62 -13.72 6.98 -2.43
N ASP A 63 -12.73 7.30 -1.60
CA ASP A 63 -12.09 8.62 -1.64
C ASP A 63 -11.25 8.84 -2.90
N SER A 64 -10.63 7.81 -3.46
CA SER A 64 -9.93 7.91 -4.75
C SER A 64 -10.87 8.08 -5.94
N LEU A 65 -12.12 7.64 -5.81
CA LEU A 65 -13.15 7.77 -6.83
C LEU A 65 -14.08 8.97 -6.60
N SER A 66 -13.95 9.67 -5.48
CA SER A 66 -14.78 10.83 -5.18
C SER A 66 -14.26 12.08 -5.89
N ARG A 67 -15.22 12.87 -6.39
CA ARG A 67 -14.93 14.17 -7.00
C ARG A 67 -14.76 15.23 -5.92
N SER A 68 -13.59 15.87 -5.86
CA SER A 68 -13.35 16.99 -4.97
C SER A 68 -13.28 18.33 -5.71
N THR A 69 -13.95 19.33 -5.19
CA THR A 69 -13.84 20.72 -5.65
C THR A 69 -13.08 21.60 -4.66
N SER A 70 -12.59 21.02 -3.57
CA SER A 70 -11.86 21.75 -2.55
C SER A 70 -10.47 22.15 -3.03
N PRO A 71 -10.07 23.43 -2.96
CA PRO A 71 -8.73 23.87 -3.32
C PRO A 71 -7.65 23.41 -2.34
N THR A 72 -8.04 22.86 -1.20
CA THR A 72 -7.14 22.37 -0.14
C THR A 72 -6.95 20.87 -0.15
N THR A 73 -7.63 20.14 -1.06
CA THR A 73 -7.43 18.71 -1.21
C THR A 73 -6.04 18.48 -1.80
N GLY A 74 -5.21 17.72 -1.09
CA GLY A 74 -3.89 17.33 -1.58
C GLY A 74 -4.00 16.43 -2.80
N LEU A 75 -3.10 16.61 -3.78
CA LEU A 75 -3.02 15.72 -4.94
C LEU A 75 -2.45 14.37 -4.50
N PRO A 76 -3.04 13.26 -4.95
CA PRO A 76 -2.50 11.95 -4.63
C PRO A 76 -1.19 11.68 -5.37
N VAL A 77 -0.37 10.83 -4.80
CA VAL A 77 0.79 10.20 -5.47
C VAL A 77 0.41 8.78 -5.82
N LEU A 78 0.49 8.44 -7.10
CA LEU A 78 0.13 7.12 -7.60
C LEU A 78 1.35 6.22 -7.67
N TYR A 79 1.21 4.98 -7.24
CA TYR A 79 2.22 3.94 -7.38
C TYR A 79 1.65 2.68 -8.02
N GLY A 80 2.51 1.98 -8.77
CA GLY A 80 2.18 0.75 -9.43
C GLY A 80 1.90 0.92 -10.92
N GLY A 81 1.52 -0.14 -11.57
CA GLY A 81 1.29 -0.17 -13.02
C GLY A 81 1.64 -1.51 -13.63
N GLN A 82 2.07 -2.47 -12.80
CA GLN A 82 2.26 -3.87 -13.18
C GLN A 82 1.25 -4.73 -12.42
N LEU A 83 0.56 -5.59 -13.15
CA LEU A 83 -0.17 -6.71 -12.58
C LEU A 83 0.43 -8.00 -13.15
N PRO A 84 0.38 -9.10 -12.40
CA PRO A 84 0.81 -10.38 -12.94
C PRO A 84 0.02 -10.69 -14.21
N HIS A 85 0.73 -11.09 -15.26
CA HIS A 85 0.14 -11.41 -16.55
C HIS A 85 -0.74 -12.65 -16.43
N LYS A 86 -2.02 -12.49 -16.15
CA LYS A 86 -3.02 -13.52 -16.38
C LYS A 86 -3.77 -13.20 -17.66
N ASN A 87 -3.72 -14.08 -18.63
CA ASN A 87 -4.48 -14.03 -19.89
C ASN A 87 -4.14 -12.90 -20.88
N GLY A 88 -2.91 -12.42 -20.92
CA GLY A 88 -2.45 -11.48 -21.95
C GLY A 88 -2.89 -10.03 -21.76
N VAL A 89 -3.41 -9.66 -20.61
CA VAL A 89 -3.71 -8.28 -20.26
C VAL A 89 -2.46 -7.64 -19.65
N SER A 90 -1.90 -6.68 -20.33
CA SER A 90 -0.69 -5.98 -19.90
C SER A 90 -1.01 -4.91 -18.86
N GLY A 91 -0.45 -5.05 -17.67
CA GLY A 91 -0.24 -3.98 -16.71
C GLY A 91 -1.46 -3.51 -15.93
N GLY A 92 -1.31 -3.40 -14.64
CA GLY A 92 -2.27 -2.74 -13.75
C GLY A 92 -2.26 -1.23 -13.94
N SER A 93 -3.40 -0.62 -13.77
CA SER A 93 -3.60 0.81 -13.82
C SER A 93 -4.48 1.23 -12.67
N PHE A 94 -4.50 2.52 -12.35
CA PHE A 94 -5.38 3.04 -11.31
C PHE A 94 -6.56 3.76 -11.92
N ILE A 95 -7.71 3.64 -11.32
CA ILE A 95 -8.79 4.60 -11.52
C ILE A 95 -8.63 5.70 -10.47
N LEU A 96 -8.61 6.93 -10.92
CA LEU A 96 -8.47 8.09 -10.09
C LEU A 96 -9.45 9.16 -10.51
N THR A 97 -10.22 9.69 -9.57
CA THR A 97 -11.06 10.86 -9.78
C THR A 97 -10.27 12.10 -9.41
N GLY A 98 -10.08 12.98 -10.38
CA GLY A 98 -9.35 14.22 -10.18
C GLY A 98 -10.17 15.29 -9.48
N SER A 99 -9.48 16.17 -8.74
CA SER A 99 -10.05 17.41 -8.24
C SER A 99 -10.41 18.33 -9.39
N ILE A 100 -11.60 18.95 -9.33
CA ILE A 100 -12.00 19.95 -10.32
C ILE A 100 -11.32 21.27 -9.98
N VAL A 101 -10.51 21.74 -10.92
CA VAL A 101 -9.84 23.03 -10.82
C VAL A 101 -10.72 24.14 -11.34
N SER A 102 -11.49 23.89 -12.39
CA SER A 102 -12.35 24.88 -13.01
C SER A 102 -13.53 24.21 -13.72
N TRP A 103 -14.66 24.87 -13.68
CA TRP A 103 -15.90 24.43 -14.31
C TRP A 103 -16.62 25.62 -14.95
N TYR A 104 -16.85 25.59 -16.26
CA TYR A 104 -17.56 26.62 -17.00
C TYR A 104 -18.60 26.03 -17.92
N ASN A 105 -19.75 26.69 -17.98
CA ASN A 105 -20.78 26.42 -18.95
C ASN A 105 -20.84 27.58 -19.93
N ILE A 106 -20.64 27.31 -21.22
CA ILE A 106 -20.59 28.31 -22.29
C ILE A 106 -21.77 28.07 -23.23
N PRO A 107 -22.88 28.81 -23.07
CA PRO A 107 -24.02 28.68 -23.95
C PRO A 107 -23.72 29.26 -25.32
N ASN A 108 -24.30 28.63 -26.35
CA ASN A 108 -24.27 29.07 -27.73
C ASN A 108 -25.68 28.88 -28.31
N SER A 109 -26.03 29.56 -29.42
CA SER A 109 -27.35 29.49 -30.06
C SER A 109 -27.77 28.07 -30.45
N ASP A 110 -26.81 27.22 -30.86
CA ASP A 110 -27.09 25.88 -31.40
C ASP A 110 -26.60 24.76 -30.48
N SER A 111 -25.74 25.06 -29.54
CA SER A 111 -25.14 24.07 -28.65
C SER A 111 -24.60 24.71 -27.35
N GLN A 112 -24.55 23.91 -26.31
CA GLN A 112 -24.00 24.29 -25.05
C GLN A 112 -22.67 23.55 -24.83
N TYR A 113 -21.63 24.26 -24.42
CA TYR A 113 -20.33 23.68 -24.13
C TYR A 113 -20.09 23.72 -22.64
N LEU A 114 -19.68 22.59 -22.11
CA LEU A 114 -19.27 22.43 -20.74
C LEU A 114 -17.77 22.17 -20.71
N PHE A 115 -17.01 23.04 -20.07
CA PHE A 115 -15.57 22.87 -19.86
C PHE A 115 -15.28 22.44 -18.43
N SER A 116 -14.41 21.44 -18.26
CA SER A 116 -13.89 21.01 -16.97
C SER A 116 -12.38 20.81 -17.06
N GLU A 117 -11.66 21.33 -16.09
CA GLU A 117 -10.23 21.03 -15.87
C GLU A 117 -10.10 20.24 -14.58
N GLN A 118 -9.50 19.06 -14.64
CA GLN A 118 -9.30 18.20 -13.50
C GLN A 118 -7.82 17.90 -13.28
N ALA A 119 -7.35 18.11 -12.04
CA ALA A 119 -6.05 17.71 -11.58
C ALA A 119 -6.15 16.25 -11.09
N ILE A 120 -5.33 15.37 -11.62
CA ILE A 120 -5.43 13.93 -11.37
C ILE A 120 -4.46 13.53 -10.26
N CYS A 121 -3.15 13.77 -10.45
CA CYS A 121 -2.12 13.35 -9.50
C CYS A 121 -0.84 14.17 -9.67
N TYR A 122 0.15 13.93 -8.81
CA TYR A 122 1.51 14.46 -9.01
C TYR A 122 2.12 13.96 -10.32
N ALA A 123 2.92 14.82 -10.95
CA ALA A 123 3.75 14.47 -12.10
C ALA A 123 4.83 13.44 -11.73
N GLY A 124 5.48 12.89 -12.75
CA GLY A 124 6.51 11.84 -12.61
C GLY A 124 5.96 10.44 -12.91
N THR A 125 4.68 10.34 -13.21
CA THR A 125 4.04 9.09 -13.65
C THR A 125 4.55 8.65 -15.01
N GLU A 126 4.36 7.39 -15.34
CA GLU A 126 4.52 6.92 -16.71
C GLU A 126 3.48 7.58 -17.61
N LYS A 127 3.92 8.10 -18.77
CA LYS A 127 3.02 8.75 -19.73
C LYS A 127 2.15 7.70 -20.43
N ASN A 128 1.17 7.21 -19.69
CA ASN A 128 0.24 6.21 -20.19
C ASN A 128 -1.10 6.32 -19.45
N ILE A 129 -2.09 6.87 -20.11
CA ILE A 129 -3.50 6.80 -19.71
C ILE A 129 -4.16 5.75 -20.58
N ASN A 130 -4.51 4.61 -19.99
CA ASN A 130 -5.13 3.50 -20.68
C ASN A 130 -6.57 3.83 -21.06
N GLN A 131 -7.31 4.42 -20.13
CA GLN A 131 -8.70 4.76 -20.32
C GLN A 131 -9.08 6.01 -19.51
N ILE A 132 -10.01 6.76 -20.03
CA ILE A 132 -10.76 7.81 -19.33
C ILE A 132 -12.21 7.39 -19.32
N TYR A 133 -12.83 7.44 -18.15
CA TYR A 133 -14.25 7.17 -17.99
C TYR A 133 -14.98 8.45 -17.63
N ILE A 134 -16.14 8.67 -18.22
CA ILE A 134 -17.09 9.74 -17.87
C ILE A 134 -18.37 9.04 -17.44
N ASP A 135 -18.79 9.26 -16.19
CA ASP A 135 -19.93 8.57 -15.56
C ASP A 135 -19.89 7.04 -15.75
N ASN A 136 -18.69 6.46 -15.54
CA ASN A 136 -18.35 5.04 -15.72
C ASN A 136 -18.38 4.52 -17.15
N GLU A 137 -18.58 5.39 -18.15
CA GLU A 137 -18.54 5.02 -19.56
C GLU A 137 -17.14 5.28 -20.15
N PRO A 138 -16.50 4.30 -20.81
CA PRO A 138 -15.18 4.47 -21.41
C PRO A 138 -15.25 5.39 -22.63
N VAL A 139 -14.40 6.42 -22.68
CA VAL A 139 -14.44 7.44 -23.74
C VAL A 139 -13.25 7.38 -24.70
N LEU A 140 -12.20 6.63 -24.39
CA LEU A 140 -11.06 6.44 -25.29
C LEU A 140 -11.22 5.16 -26.13
N ALA A 141 -10.81 5.23 -27.39
CA ALA A 141 -10.62 4.08 -28.26
C ALA A 141 -9.16 3.59 -28.27
N VAL A 142 -8.22 4.50 -27.96
CA VAL A 142 -6.78 4.24 -27.93
C VAL A 142 -6.17 4.95 -26.71
N PRO A 143 -5.22 4.32 -25.98
CA PRO A 143 -4.52 4.95 -24.87
C PRO A 143 -3.83 6.26 -25.25
N VAL A 144 -3.75 7.19 -24.30
CA VAL A 144 -3.07 8.47 -24.46
C VAL A 144 -1.69 8.39 -23.83
N THR A 145 -0.65 8.64 -24.67
CA THR A 145 0.76 8.52 -24.24
C THR A 145 1.56 9.82 -24.39
N GLN A 146 0.91 10.88 -24.85
CA GLN A 146 1.55 12.18 -25.12
C GLN A 146 0.72 13.34 -24.58
N ASP A 147 1.42 14.42 -24.25
CA ASP A 147 0.78 15.70 -23.89
C ASP A 147 0.07 16.32 -25.10
N GLY A 148 -1.05 16.97 -24.85
CA GLY A 148 -1.80 17.75 -25.84
C GLY A 148 -3.24 17.32 -26.03
N ILE A 149 -3.84 17.83 -27.09
CA ILE A 149 -5.21 17.49 -27.48
C ILE A 149 -5.26 16.04 -27.95
N VAL A 150 -6.16 15.26 -27.38
CA VAL A 150 -6.39 13.87 -27.78
C VAL A 150 -6.99 13.86 -29.18
N PRO A 151 -6.36 13.19 -30.16
CA PRO A 151 -6.89 13.10 -31.51
C PRO A 151 -8.31 12.54 -31.51
N LYS A 152 -9.18 13.10 -32.32
CA LYS A 152 -10.59 12.68 -32.43
C LYS A 152 -10.72 11.17 -32.69
N ALA A 153 -9.83 10.60 -33.51
CA ALA A 153 -9.80 9.17 -33.80
C ALA A 153 -9.46 8.29 -32.55
N ASN A 154 -8.84 8.86 -31.51
CA ASN A 154 -8.54 8.15 -30.27
C ASN A 154 -9.70 8.21 -29.27
N ILE A 155 -10.76 8.96 -29.57
CA ILE A 155 -11.99 9.02 -28.78
C ILE A 155 -12.94 7.97 -29.35
N ALA A 156 -13.68 7.27 -28.48
CA ALA A 156 -14.67 6.29 -28.90
C ALA A 156 -15.71 6.92 -29.85
N SER A 157 -16.04 6.21 -30.92
CA SER A 157 -16.80 6.75 -32.06
C SER A 157 -18.10 7.48 -31.70
N LYS A 158 -18.82 6.96 -30.69
CA LYS A 158 -20.08 7.57 -30.20
C LYS A 158 -19.89 8.96 -29.57
N TYR A 159 -18.66 9.30 -29.12
CA TYR A 159 -18.37 10.58 -28.45
C TYR A 159 -17.57 11.57 -29.30
N GLN A 160 -17.06 11.16 -30.46
CA GLN A 160 -16.15 11.98 -31.29
C GLN A 160 -16.68 13.35 -31.68
N GLU A 161 -17.99 13.52 -31.81
CA GLU A 161 -18.63 14.79 -32.16
C GLU A 161 -18.98 15.65 -30.94
N TYR A 162 -18.94 15.05 -29.74
CA TYR A 162 -19.47 15.66 -28.52
C TYR A 162 -18.40 15.87 -27.45
N LEU A 163 -17.21 15.23 -27.55
CA LEU A 163 -16.16 15.27 -26.54
C LEU A 163 -14.82 15.70 -27.16
N GLN A 164 -14.15 16.62 -26.48
CA GLN A 164 -12.76 16.95 -26.72
C GLN A 164 -12.00 16.79 -25.42
N LEU A 165 -10.81 16.22 -25.49
CA LEU A 165 -9.95 15.99 -24.34
C LEU A 165 -8.56 16.58 -24.62
N GLU A 166 -7.94 17.15 -23.58
CA GLU A 166 -6.53 17.57 -23.61
C GLU A 166 -5.85 17.10 -22.33
N VAL A 167 -4.76 16.37 -22.49
CA VAL A 167 -4.01 15.74 -21.39
C VAL A 167 -2.66 16.44 -21.21
N ARG A 168 -2.23 16.60 -19.95
CA ARG A 168 -0.87 16.96 -19.58
C ARG A 168 -0.35 16.03 -18.50
N PHE A 169 0.89 15.53 -18.68
CA PHE A 169 1.55 14.63 -17.75
C PHE A 169 2.50 15.37 -16.76
N GLY A 170 2.34 16.69 -16.62
CA GLY A 170 3.04 17.47 -15.60
C GLY A 170 4.42 17.97 -15.96
N GLY A 171 4.68 18.18 -17.24
CA GLY A 171 5.94 18.77 -17.74
C GLY A 171 6.13 20.25 -17.38
N ASP A 172 7.25 20.81 -17.83
CA ASP A 172 7.57 22.24 -17.65
C ASP A 172 6.97 23.06 -18.79
N TYR A 173 5.68 23.32 -18.70
CA TYR A 173 4.93 24.03 -19.76
C TYR A 173 5.13 25.53 -19.68
N THR A 174 5.21 26.18 -20.86
CA THR A 174 5.31 27.64 -21.04
C THR A 174 4.00 28.30 -21.43
N SER A 175 3.00 27.51 -21.85
CA SER A 175 1.68 27.98 -22.26
C SER A 175 0.58 27.19 -21.54
N THR A 176 -0.59 27.79 -21.38
CA THR A 176 -1.76 27.07 -20.88
C THR A 176 -2.28 26.07 -21.91
N LYS A 177 -3.20 25.19 -21.51
CA LYS A 177 -3.86 24.23 -22.40
C LYS A 177 -4.69 24.95 -23.46
N SER A 178 -4.75 24.38 -24.66
CA SER A 178 -5.48 24.97 -25.78
C SER A 178 -7.00 25.00 -25.53
N LEU A 179 -7.55 23.89 -25.02
CA LEU A 179 -8.97 23.83 -24.68
C LEU A 179 -9.34 24.81 -23.56
N ALA A 180 -8.47 24.96 -22.57
CA ALA A 180 -8.68 25.93 -21.50
C ALA A 180 -8.68 27.38 -22.03
N SER A 181 -7.74 27.71 -22.93
CA SER A 181 -7.69 29.03 -23.58
C SER A 181 -8.94 29.33 -24.40
N GLN A 182 -9.50 28.32 -25.02
CA GLN A 182 -10.68 28.48 -25.92
C GLN A 182 -12.00 28.52 -25.15
N TYR A 183 -12.15 27.68 -24.11
CA TYR A 183 -13.46 27.43 -23.50
C TYR A 183 -13.59 27.91 -22.05
N ALA A 184 -12.49 28.11 -21.30
CA ALA A 184 -12.58 28.49 -19.90
C ALA A 184 -12.88 29.97 -19.63
N GLY A 185 -12.95 30.78 -20.68
CA GLY A 185 -13.26 32.20 -20.56
C GLY A 185 -12.10 33.08 -20.00
N PRO A 186 -12.36 34.39 -19.79
CA PRO A 186 -11.32 35.38 -19.51
C PRO A 186 -10.62 35.22 -18.15
N LYS A 187 -11.19 34.47 -17.24
CA LYS A 187 -10.57 34.21 -15.92
C LYS A 187 -9.42 33.21 -16.03
N TRP A 188 -9.38 32.38 -17.06
CA TRP A 188 -8.30 31.42 -17.31
C TRP A 188 -7.16 32.12 -18.07
N THR A 189 -6.10 32.43 -17.39
CA THR A 189 -4.97 33.14 -17.96
C THR A 189 -3.79 32.21 -18.26
N ASN A 190 -2.80 32.72 -19.00
CA ASN A 190 -1.55 31.98 -19.26
C ASN A 190 -0.67 31.70 -18.03
N LYS A 191 -1.14 32.06 -16.84
CA LYS A 191 -0.50 31.70 -15.56
C LYS A 191 -0.90 30.29 -15.09
N PHE A 192 -2.00 29.75 -15.60
CA PHE A 192 -2.47 28.41 -15.24
C PHE A 192 -1.81 27.36 -16.14
N LEU A 193 -0.56 27.02 -15.82
CA LEU A 193 0.26 26.16 -16.65
C LEU A 193 0.10 24.66 -16.34
N GLY A 194 -0.32 24.27 -15.11
CA GLY A 194 -0.42 22.89 -14.67
C GLY A 194 0.93 22.18 -14.56
N LYS A 195 2.02 22.91 -14.20
CA LYS A 195 3.34 22.31 -13.99
C LYS A 195 3.31 21.36 -12.80
N GLY A 196 4.01 20.24 -12.92
CA GLY A 196 4.12 19.27 -11.84
C GLY A 196 2.84 18.49 -11.53
N ILE A 197 1.80 18.59 -12.39
CA ILE A 197 0.48 18.00 -12.17
C ILE A 197 0.04 17.25 -13.43
N VAL A 198 -0.38 16.01 -13.27
CA VAL A 198 -1.13 15.31 -14.32
C VAL A 198 -2.55 15.86 -14.33
N SER A 199 -2.99 16.35 -15.47
CA SER A 199 -4.32 16.97 -15.57
C SER A 199 -5.00 16.67 -16.90
N VAL A 200 -6.33 16.64 -16.87
CA VAL A 200 -7.19 16.39 -18.02
C VAL A 200 -8.20 17.52 -18.15
N SER A 201 -8.22 18.20 -19.31
CA SER A 201 -9.32 19.07 -19.70
C SER A 201 -10.34 18.27 -20.51
N ALA A 202 -11.60 18.46 -20.21
CA ALA A 202 -12.70 17.90 -20.97
C ALA A 202 -13.63 19.04 -21.44
N VAL A 203 -13.98 19.02 -22.70
CA VAL A 203 -15.03 19.89 -23.30
C VAL A 203 -16.13 18.99 -23.81
N ILE A 204 -17.30 19.12 -23.23
CA ILE A 204 -18.50 18.39 -23.64
C ILE A 204 -19.40 19.34 -24.42
N LYS A 205 -19.70 19.00 -25.66
CA LYS A 205 -20.66 19.71 -26.52
C LYS A 205 -22.02 19.06 -26.37
N LYS A 206 -22.98 19.78 -25.82
CA LYS A 206 -24.37 19.35 -25.71
C LYS A 206 -25.21 19.89 -26.86
N THR A 207 -25.89 18.99 -27.56
CA THR A 207 -26.80 19.29 -28.64
C THR A 207 -28.11 18.54 -28.39
N GLN A 208 -29.17 18.90 -29.10
CA GLN A 208 -30.41 18.14 -29.01
C GLN A 208 -30.17 16.65 -29.33
N GLN A 209 -29.39 16.36 -30.37
CA GLN A 209 -29.05 14.99 -30.76
C GLN A 209 -28.29 14.23 -29.66
N SER A 210 -27.32 14.85 -28.96
CA SER A 210 -26.60 14.19 -27.88
C SER A 210 -27.52 13.89 -26.69
N LEU A 211 -28.49 14.77 -26.42
CA LEU A 211 -29.49 14.57 -25.37
C LEU A 211 -30.47 13.44 -25.73
N GLU A 212 -30.96 13.39 -26.97
CA GLU A 212 -31.83 12.33 -27.47
C GLU A 212 -31.14 10.95 -27.43
N GLN A 213 -29.81 10.90 -27.64
CA GLN A 213 -29.00 9.70 -27.59
C GLN A 213 -28.48 9.38 -26.15
N ASN A 214 -28.86 10.20 -25.17
CA ASN A 214 -28.40 10.08 -23.77
C ASN A 214 -26.87 10.07 -23.62
N LEU A 215 -26.16 10.87 -24.44
CA LEU A 215 -24.70 10.96 -24.42
C LEU A 215 -24.24 12.16 -23.62
N LEU A 216 -23.42 11.92 -22.60
CA LEU A 216 -22.74 12.95 -21.79
C LEU A 216 -23.72 14.03 -21.28
N VAL A 217 -24.89 13.60 -20.83
CA VAL A 217 -26.01 14.52 -20.49
C VAL A 217 -25.82 15.20 -19.12
N ASN A 218 -25.01 14.59 -18.25
CA ASN A 218 -24.81 15.08 -16.89
C ASN A 218 -23.93 16.33 -16.88
N ASP A 219 -24.39 17.42 -16.24
CA ASP A 219 -23.59 18.64 -16.05
C ASP A 219 -22.54 18.48 -14.96
N GLN A 220 -22.77 17.57 -14.06
CA GLN A 220 -21.85 17.26 -12.95
C GLN A 220 -21.27 15.84 -13.11
N PHE A 221 -20.75 15.55 -14.29
CA PHE A 221 -20.17 14.25 -14.57
C PHE A 221 -18.99 13.92 -13.65
N THR A 222 -18.81 12.65 -13.37
CA THR A 222 -17.61 12.12 -12.73
C THR A 222 -16.65 11.63 -13.80
N MET A 223 -15.39 12.10 -13.75
CA MET A 223 -14.34 11.62 -14.65
C MET A 223 -13.30 10.83 -13.84
N THR A 224 -13.07 9.60 -14.23
CA THR A 224 -12.04 8.74 -13.67
C THR A 224 -11.01 8.39 -14.75
N VAL A 225 -9.76 8.24 -14.33
CA VAL A 225 -8.63 8.05 -15.24
C VAL A 225 -7.87 6.79 -14.83
N GLU A 226 -7.81 5.84 -15.75
CA GLU A 226 -7.00 4.63 -15.60
C GLU A 226 -5.61 4.88 -16.17
N MET A 227 -4.60 4.90 -15.29
CA MET A 227 -3.22 5.25 -15.66
C MET A 227 -2.19 4.51 -14.81
N LYS A 228 -0.94 4.48 -15.29
CA LYS A 228 0.19 3.97 -14.52
C LYS A 228 0.74 5.02 -13.54
N GLY A 229 1.31 4.55 -12.43
CA GLY A 229 1.83 5.38 -11.36
C GLY A 229 3.21 6.00 -11.63
N GLN A 230 3.85 6.45 -10.55
CA GLN A 230 5.17 7.08 -10.55
C GLN A 230 6.24 6.17 -11.13
N ARG A 231 7.14 6.76 -11.94
CA ARG A 231 8.36 6.11 -12.41
C ARG A 231 9.42 6.23 -11.33
N ILE A 232 9.66 5.15 -10.64
CA ILE A 232 10.63 5.05 -9.55
C ILE A 232 11.66 3.97 -9.84
N LEU A 233 12.74 3.95 -9.07
CA LEU A 233 13.72 2.88 -9.13
C LEU A 233 13.10 1.57 -8.62
N ASP A 234 12.99 0.59 -9.49
CA ASP A 234 12.63 -0.77 -9.12
C ASP A 234 13.87 -1.46 -8.55
N LEU A 235 13.84 -1.76 -7.27
CA LEU A 235 14.96 -2.37 -6.56
C LEU A 235 15.21 -3.82 -6.97
N ALA A 236 14.20 -4.53 -7.49
CA ALA A 236 14.36 -5.90 -7.97
C ALA A 236 15.10 -5.97 -9.32
N THR A 237 14.86 -4.99 -10.21
CA THR A 237 15.41 -5.00 -11.56
C THR A 237 16.48 -3.95 -11.81
N GLY A 238 16.61 -2.95 -10.96
CA GLY A 238 17.49 -1.80 -11.14
C GLY A 238 17.01 -0.79 -12.19
N SER A 239 15.80 -0.93 -12.71
CA SER A 239 15.26 -0.09 -13.78
C SER A 239 14.33 1.01 -13.23
N VAL A 240 14.22 2.14 -13.94
CA VAL A 240 13.28 3.21 -13.58
C VAL A 240 11.99 3.06 -14.40
N LEU A 241 10.92 2.63 -13.72
CA LEU A 241 9.62 2.38 -14.34
C LEU A 241 8.48 2.55 -13.33
N ALA A 242 7.24 2.47 -13.78
CA ALA A 242 6.07 2.41 -12.88
C ALA A 242 5.99 1.01 -12.28
N THR A 243 6.81 0.74 -11.25
CA THR A 243 6.86 -0.56 -10.59
C THR A 243 5.73 -0.74 -9.60
N SER A 244 5.27 -1.99 -9.46
CA SER A 244 4.37 -2.44 -8.39
C SER A 244 5.09 -3.20 -7.28
N ASN A 245 6.43 -3.19 -7.27
CA ASN A 245 7.23 -3.86 -6.24
C ASN A 245 7.12 -3.12 -4.90
N PRO A 246 6.53 -3.70 -3.85
CA PRO A 246 6.20 -2.97 -2.62
C PRO A 246 7.41 -2.35 -1.91
N PRO A 247 8.57 -3.06 -1.70
CA PRO A 247 9.77 -2.45 -1.13
C PRO A 247 10.31 -1.27 -1.93
N SER A 248 10.23 -1.30 -3.26
CA SER A 248 10.65 -0.20 -4.12
C SER A 248 9.77 1.03 -3.91
N ILE A 249 8.47 0.84 -3.79
CA ILE A 249 7.50 1.91 -3.48
C ILE A 249 7.79 2.52 -2.10
N ILE A 250 8.01 1.68 -1.08
CA ILE A 250 8.33 2.15 0.26
C ILE A 250 9.65 2.91 0.27
N TYR A 251 10.67 2.43 -0.44
CA TYR A 251 11.97 3.10 -0.53
C TYR A 251 11.85 4.50 -1.15
N ASP A 252 11.13 4.63 -2.27
CA ASP A 252 10.86 5.94 -2.87
C ASP A 252 10.10 6.85 -1.89
N TYR A 253 9.05 6.35 -1.27
CA TYR A 253 8.25 7.13 -0.33
C TYR A 253 9.03 7.58 0.91
N LEU A 254 9.98 6.78 1.39
CA LEU A 254 10.89 7.16 2.48
C LEU A 254 11.87 8.26 2.05
N THR A 255 12.44 8.17 0.84
CA THR A 255 13.55 9.03 0.39
C THR A 255 13.11 10.27 -0.37
N ASN A 256 11.92 10.26 -0.96
CA ASN A 256 11.44 11.36 -1.79
C ASN A 256 11.20 12.63 -0.96
N THR A 257 11.81 13.74 -1.39
CA THR A 257 11.74 15.04 -0.69
C THR A 257 10.53 15.88 -1.07
N THR A 258 9.81 15.52 -2.15
CA THR A 258 8.69 16.32 -2.66
C THR A 258 7.36 15.89 -2.03
N TYR A 259 7.12 14.58 -1.98
CA TYR A 259 5.85 14.01 -1.50
C TYR A 259 6.05 12.91 -0.46
N GLY A 260 7.26 12.49 -0.23
CA GLY A 260 7.64 11.46 0.74
C GLY A 260 8.17 12.04 2.05
N MET A 261 8.88 11.20 2.79
CA MET A 261 9.44 11.56 4.10
C MET A 261 10.76 12.32 4.01
N GLY A 262 11.48 12.27 2.89
CA GLY A 262 12.78 12.93 2.68
C GLY A 262 13.89 12.37 3.57
N ILE A 263 13.84 11.08 3.93
CA ILE A 263 14.88 10.43 4.74
C ILE A 263 16.13 10.27 3.90
N GLU A 264 17.28 10.61 4.48
CA GLU A 264 18.57 10.41 3.82
C GLU A 264 18.82 8.92 3.54
N PRO A 265 19.21 8.54 2.31
CA PRO A 265 19.45 7.14 1.94
C PRO A 265 20.44 6.40 2.85
N GLY A 266 21.40 7.10 3.45
CA GLY A 266 22.36 6.52 4.41
C GLY A 266 21.73 6.00 5.70
N LEU A 267 20.52 6.45 6.04
CA LEU A 267 19.75 5.95 7.19
C LEU A 267 18.87 4.74 6.84
N ILE A 268 18.93 4.27 5.61
CA ILE A 268 18.17 3.11 5.14
C ILE A 268 19.16 1.99 4.80
N ASN A 269 18.91 0.81 5.33
CA ASN A 269 19.70 -0.37 5.00
C ASN A 269 19.25 -0.93 3.64
N LEU A 270 19.91 -0.47 2.57
CA LEU A 270 19.54 -0.79 1.19
C LEU A 270 19.58 -2.30 0.92
N ASP A 271 20.50 -3.05 1.54
CA ASP A 271 20.62 -4.50 1.32
C ASP A 271 19.33 -5.23 1.73
N THR A 272 18.70 -4.84 2.84
CA THR A 272 17.44 -5.45 3.28
C THR A 272 16.29 -5.12 2.32
N PHE A 273 16.29 -3.94 1.74
CA PHE A 273 15.31 -3.53 0.72
C PHE A 273 15.50 -4.31 -0.57
N LEU A 274 16.74 -4.45 -1.06
CA LEU A 274 17.06 -5.23 -2.27
C LEU A 274 16.66 -6.70 -2.12
N GLU A 275 17.02 -7.33 -0.98
CA GLU A 275 16.67 -8.71 -0.69
C GLU A 275 15.16 -8.91 -0.62
N THR A 276 14.44 -8.00 0.03
CA THR A 276 12.99 -8.08 0.15
C THR A 276 12.29 -7.78 -1.19
N ALA A 277 12.82 -6.85 -1.99
CA ALA A 277 12.32 -6.56 -3.33
C ALA A 277 12.45 -7.76 -4.27
N ALA A 278 13.61 -8.42 -4.27
CA ALA A 278 13.82 -9.63 -5.05
C ALA A 278 12.88 -10.77 -4.63
N TYR A 279 12.62 -10.91 -3.32
CA TYR A 279 11.66 -11.89 -2.81
C TYR A 279 10.23 -11.57 -3.22
N CYS A 280 9.81 -10.31 -3.14
CA CYS A 280 8.48 -9.88 -3.58
C CYS A 280 8.28 -10.13 -5.09
N ASP A 281 9.31 -9.89 -5.91
CA ASP A 281 9.27 -10.18 -7.34
C ASP A 281 9.11 -11.68 -7.60
N GLN A 282 9.90 -12.51 -6.92
CA GLN A 282 9.82 -13.97 -7.02
C GLN A 282 8.44 -14.52 -6.60
N MET A 283 7.82 -13.94 -5.59
CA MET A 283 6.52 -14.35 -5.06
C MET A 283 5.34 -13.71 -5.79
N GLU A 284 5.63 -12.79 -6.71
CA GLU A 284 4.63 -11.98 -7.43
C GLU A 284 3.75 -11.15 -6.48
N TYR A 285 4.37 -10.55 -5.44
CA TYR A 285 3.67 -9.62 -4.57
C TYR A 285 3.70 -8.22 -5.19
N TYR A 286 2.54 -7.72 -5.58
CA TYR A 286 2.39 -6.43 -6.26
C TYR A 286 1.47 -5.52 -5.48
N ALA A 287 1.94 -4.30 -5.21
CA ALA A 287 1.18 -3.24 -4.60
C ALA A 287 0.83 -2.17 -5.65
N ASN A 288 -0.42 -1.81 -5.70
CA ASN A 288 -0.93 -0.74 -6.56
C ASN A 288 -1.84 0.15 -5.72
N GLY A 289 -1.68 1.45 -5.80
CA GLY A 289 -2.50 2.34 -4.99
C GLY A 289 -2.04 3.79 -5.04
N SER A 290 -2.65 4.59 -4.18
CA SER A 290 -2.31 6.01 -4.04
C SER A 290 -1.98 6.35 -2.59
N ILE A 291 -0.97 7.20 -2.42
CA ILE A 291 -0.68 7.82 -1.14
C ILE A 291 -1.68 8.94 -0.90
N SER A 292 -2.36 8.89 0.23
CA SER A 292 -3.27 9.94 0.68
C SER A 292 -2.58 10.86 1.69
N TYR A 293 -2.75 12.18 1.50
CA TYR A 293 -2.30 13.18 2.48
C TYR A 293 -3.15 13.23 3.75
N GLN A 294 -4.30 12.61 3.73
CA GLN A 294 -5.19 12.52 4.89
C GLN A 294 -4.69 11.48 5.89
N ARG A 295 -3.85 10.55 5.44
CA ARG A 295 -3.23 9.51 6.26
C ARG A 295 -1.83 9.92 6.73
N SER A 296 -1.43 9.41 7.87
CA SER A 296 -0.04 9.55 8.32
C SER A 296 0.93 8.77 7.42
N TYR A 297 2.20 9.15 7.43
CA TYR A 297 3.25 8.39 6.74
C TYR A 297 3.27 6.92 7.14
N LYS A 298 3.08 6.67 8.43
CA LYS A 298 3.03 5.32 9.00
C LYS A 298 1.89 4.50 8.41
N GLU A 299 0.67 5.02 8.40
CA GLU A 299 -0.50 4.33 7.86
C GLU A 299 -0.35 4.02 6.37
N ASN A 300 0.20 4.96 5.59
CA ASN A 300 0.48 4.72 4.18
C ASN A 300 1.47 3.56 3.98
N ILE A 301 2.55 3.51 4.78
CA ILE A 301 3.55 2.43 4.71
C ILE A 301 2.95 1.10 5.18
N GLU A 302 2.18 1.10 6.26
CA GLU A 302 1.51 -0.10 6.78
C GLU A 302 0.57 -0.72 5.75
N ASN A 303 -0.20 0.10 5.03
CA ASN A 303 -1.07 -0.38 3.97
C ASN A 303 -0.30 -1.05 2.82
N ILE A 304 0.89 -0.52 2.47
CA ILE A 304 1.75 -1.17 1.47
C ILE A 304 2.33 -2.47 2.03
N CYS A 305 2.80 -2.46 3.28
CA CYS A 305 3.37 -3.63 3.95
C CYS A 305 2.39 -4.81 4.03
N GLN A 306 1.10 -4.53 4.17
CA GLN A 306 0.07 -5.58 4.22
C GLN A 306 0.04 -6.47 2.98
N VAL A 307 0.38 -5.94 1.80
CA VAL A 307 0.32 -6.70 0.54
C VAL A 307 1.33 -7.85 0.48
N PHE A 308 2.45 -7.74 1.20
CA PHE A 308 3.51 -8.76 1.16
C PHE A 308 3.94 -9.26 2.56
N GLY A 309 3.18 -8.93 3.61
CA GLY A 309 3.55 -9.26 4.99
C GLY A 309 4.84 -8.55 5.42
N GLY A 310 5.01 -7.31 4.97
CA GLY A 310 6.21 -6.52 5.21
C GLY A 310 6.34 -6.09 6.67
N ILE A 311 7.57 -6.12 7.18
CA ILE A 311 7.91 -5.74 8.53
C ILE A 311 9.06 -4.77 8.46
N MET A 312 8.83 -3.54 8.94
CA MET A 312 9.88 -2.53 9.07
C MET A 312 10.40 -2.49 10.50
N TYR A 313 11.70 -2.36 10.64
CA TYR A 313 12.37 -2.29 11.93
C TYR A 313 13.62 -1.41 11.84
N VAL A 314 14.17 -1.02 12.99
CA VAL A 314 15.44 -0.29 13.06
C VAL A 314 16.52 -1.24 13.58
N HIS A 315 17.64 -1.34 12.85
CA HIS A 315 18.80 -2.10 13.26
C HIS A 315 20.07 -1.28 13.01
N ALA A 316 20.94 -1.22 14.02
CA ALA A 316 22.19 -0.45 13.97
C ALA A 316 22.00 1.02 13.48
N GLY A 317 20.89 1.67 13.85
CA GLY A 317 20.57 3.04 13.48
C GLY A 317 20.02 3.20 12.05
N GLN A 318 19.83 2.12 11.31
CA GLN A 318 19.26 2.14 9.97
C GLN A 318 17.86 1.54 9.95
N ILE A 319 17.02 2.07 9.05
CA ILE A 319 15.69 1.52 8.74
C ILE A 319 15.90 0.28 7.86
N CYS A 320 15.36 -0.83 8.29
CA CYS A 320 15.40 -2.12 7.62
C CYS A 320 13.99 -2.57 7.26
N ILE A 321 13.88 -3.44 6.26
CA ILE A 321 12.63 -4.08 5.87
C ILE A 321 12.85 -5.58 5.70
N THR A 322 11.85 -6.37 6.03
CA THR A 322 11.82 -7.80 5.77
C THR A 322 10.37 -8.24 5.52
N THR A 323 10.18 -9.49 5.18
CA THR A 323 8.86 -10.09 5.04
C THR A 323 8.76 -11.37 5.84
N ASP A 324 7.54 -11.74 6.19
CA ASP A 324 7.30 -13.01 6.88
C ASP A 324 7.46 -14.18 5.91
N ARG A 325 8.61 -14.80 5.98
CA ARG A 325 8.98 -15.96 5.16
C ARG A 325 9.67 -17.02 6.01
N LYS A 326 9.65 -18.24 5.51
CA LYS A 326 10.40 -19.35 6.12
C LYS A 326 11.90 -19.12 5.94
N THR A 327 12.62 -19.04 7.04
CA THR A 327 14.08 -18.88 7.05
C THR A 327 14.72 -19.97 7.92
N LEU A 328 16.00 -20.22 7.70
CA LEU A 328 16.79 -21.07 8.59
C LEU A 328 17.03 -20.36 9.93
N SER A 329 17.12 -21.13 11.01
CA SER A 329 17.50 -20.58 12.31
C SER A 329 18.93 -20.06 12.27
N VAL A 330 19.13 -18.81 12.69
CA VAL A 330 20.44 -18.16 12.75
C VAL A 330 21.12 -18.35 14.09
N ALA A 331 20.35 -18.67 15.14
CA ALA A 331 20.85 -18.94 16.49
C ALA A 331 20.00 -20.01 17.18
N SER A 332 20.59 -20.62 18.23
CA SER A 332 19.90 -21.62 19.07
C SER A 332 20.07 -21.26 20.53
N PHE A 333 18.96 -21.26 21.25
CA PHE A 333 18.92 -20.96 22.68
C PHE A 333 18.39 -22.15 23.47
N ASN A 334 19.04 -22.45 24.57
CA ASN A 334 18.69 -23.55 25.50
C ASN A 334 19.01 -23.15 26.95
N GLU A 335 18.81 -24.06 27.89
CA GLU A 335 19.03 -23.81 29.31
C GLU A 335 20.44 -23.31 29.65
N ASN A 336 21.44 -23.55 28.80
CA ASN A 336 22.82 -23.16 29.07
C ASN A 336 23.14 -21.70 28.70
N ASN A 337 22.36 -21.11 27.80
CA ASN A 337 22.57 -19.73 27.31
C ASN A 337 21.38 -18.82 27.51
N MET A 338 20.36 -19.28 28.20
CA MET A 338 19.25 -18.46 28.70
C MET A 338 19.42 -18.19 30.17
N PHE A 339 19.28 -16.95 30.61
CA PHE A 339 19.48 -16.53 32.00
C PHE A 339 18.16 -16.00 32.58
N GLY A 340 18.04 -16.13 33.90
CA GLY A 340 16.89 -15.65 34.64
C GLY A 340 15.61 -16.43 34.35
N ALA A 341 14.48 -15.78 34.56
CA ALA A 341 13.17 -16.41 34.34
C ALA A 341 12.79 -16.41 32.85
N VAL A 342 12.50 -17.59 32.33
CA VAL A 342 11.88 -17.76 31.03
C VAL A 342 10.36 -17.59 31.17
N GLN A 343 9.78 -16.64 30.46
CA GLN A 343 8.34 -16.39 30.49
C GLN A 343 7.69 -16.93 29.24
N ILE A 344 6.58 -17.64 29.43
CA ILE A 344 5.75 -18.13 28.31
C ILE A 344 4.40 -17.44 28.42
N SER A 345 4.00 -16.76 27.37
CA SER A 345 2.64 -16.28 27.21
C SER A 345 1.96 -16.96 26.01
N THR A 346 0.67 -17.14 26.11
CA THR A 346 -0.16 -17.62 25.02
C THR A 346 -1.07 -16.49 24.54
N SER A 347 -1.31 -16.41 23.23
CA SER A 347 -2.28 -15.46 22.71
C SER A 347 -3.65 -15.70 23.33
N GLY A 348 -4.24 -14.64 23.89
CA GLY A 348 -5.59 -14.69 24.46
C GLY A 348 -6.65 -14.95 23.40
N GLY A 349 -7.80 -15.52 23.78
CA GLY A 349 -8.89 -15.84 22.87
C GLY A 349 -9.53 -14.62 22.17
N THR A 350 -9.23 -13.40 22.59
CA THR A 350 -9.73 -12.17 21.96
C THR A 350 -9.13 -11.88 20.59
N ASP A 351 -7.93 -12.40 20.31
CA ASP A 351 -7.21 -12.13 19.06
C ASP A 351 -7.28 -13.34 18.10
N TYR A 352 -7.98 -14.37 18.49
CA TYR A 352 -8.14 -15.56 17.69
C TYR A 352 -9.23 -15.38 16.63
N PHE A 353 -8.92 -15.78 15.42
CA PHE A 353 -9.86 -15.89 14.32
C PHE A 353 -9.58 -17.15 13.49
N ASN A 354 -10.60 -17.70 12.88
CA ASN A 354 -10.48 -18.85 11.98
C ASN A 354 -10.90 -18.54 10.54
N THR A 355 -11.37 -17.32 10.31
CA THR A 355 -11.80 -16.83 8.98
C THR A 355 -11.34 -15.38 8.81
N VAL A 356 -10.97 -15.02 7.59
CA VAL A 356 -10.64 -13.63 7.22
C VAL A 356 -11.51 -13.21 6.05
N ASP A 357 -12.17 -12.05 6.19
CA ASP A 357 -12.80 -11.32 5.10
C ASP A 357 -11.83 -10.22 4.65
N ALA A 358 -11.10 -10.50 3.58
CA ALA A 358 -10.12 -9.59 3.01
C ALA A 358 -10.78 -8.71 1.94
N LYS A 359 -10.81 -7.42 2.20
CA LYS A 359 -11.29 -6.41 1.24
C LYS A 359 -10.14 -6.00 0.34
N TYR A 360 -10.35 -5.97 -0.97
CA TYR A 360 -9.33 -5.58 -1.95
C TYR A 360 -9.94 -4.79 -3.11
N THR A 361 -9.11 -4.11 -3.88
CA THR A 361 -9.54 -3.37 -5.07
C THR A 361 -9.58 -4.31 -6.27
N ASN A 362 -10.77 -4.51 -6.87
CA ASN A 362 -10.91 -5.40 -8.02
C ASN A 362 -10.94 -4.62 -9.33
N PRO A 363 -9.90 -4.71 -10.18
CA PRO A 363 -9.87 -4.04 -11.48
C PRO A 363 -10.98 -4.48 -12.43
N ALA A 364 -11.42 -5.75 -12.35
CA ALA A 364 -12.49 -6.27 -13.19
C ALA A 364 -13.86 -5.67 -12.85
N SER A 365 -14.02 -5.16 -11.63
CA SER A 365 -15.24 -4.50 -11.15
C SER A 365 -15.08 -2.98 -11.09
N MET A 366 -14.41 -2.39 -12.08
CA MET A 366 -14.16 -0.94 -12.15
C MET A 366 -13.46 -0.39 -10.90
N TYR A 367 -12.48 -1.15 -10.37
CA TYR A 367 -11.69 -0.81 -9.17
C TYR A 367 -12.53 -0.57 -7.91
N THR A 368 -13.71 -1.19 -7.83
CA THR A 368 -14.50 -1.20 -6.60
C THR A 368 -13.93 -2.19 -5.60
N THR A 369 -14.27 -2.00 -4.34
CA THR A 369 -13.89 -2.93 -3.28
C THR A 369 -14.65 -4.23 -3.42
N ASP A 370 -13.93 -5.33 -3.45
CA ASP A 370 -14.46 -6.69 -3.41
C ASP A 370 -13.98 -7.40 -2.14
N VAL A 371 -14.58 -8.52 -1.78
CA VAL A 371 -14.27 -9.26 -0.55
C VAL A 371 -13.87 -10.69 -0.90
N LEU A 372 -12.67 -11.06 -0.48
CA LEU A 372 -12.20 -12.44 -0.54
C LEU A 372 -12.28 -13.06 0.85
N ARG A 373 -13.07 -14.13 1.01
CA ARG A 373 -13.15 -14.90 2.25
C ARG A 373 -12.20 -16.09 2.23
N ILE A 374 -11.42 -16.25 3.31
CA ILE A 374 -10.56 -17.40 3.51
C ILE A 374 -10.78 -17.98 4.93
N PRO A 375 -11.05 -19.31 5.04
CA PRO A 375 -11.23 -20.27 3.95
C PRO A 375 -12.49 -19.98 3.11
N SER A 376 -12.46 -20.33 1.83
CA SER A 376 -13.59 -20.11 0.91
C SER A 376 -14.79 -21.03 1.24
N ASP A 377 -14.50 -22.23 1.72
CA ASP A 377 -15.52 -23.17 2.20
C ASP A 377 -15.44 -23.33 3.72
N ILE A 378 -16.37 -22.69 4.40
CA ILE A 378 -16.48 -22.72 5.86
C ILE A 378 -17.01 -24.05 6.40
N THR A 379 -17.58 -24.91 5.56
CA THR A 379 -18.20 -26.15 5.97
C THR A 379 -17.22 -27.29 6.19
N ILE A 380 -16.08 -27.24 5.54
CA ILE A 380 -15.05 -28.28 5.56
C ILE A 380 -13.78 -27.88 6.32
N ASP A 381 -13.66 -26.62 6.75
CA ASP A 381 -12.46 -26.15 7.46
C ASP A 381 -12.38 -26.74 8.87
N GLU A 382 -11.29 -27.45 9.16
CA GLU A 382 -11.10 -28.17 10.42
C GLU A 382 -11.10 -27.24 11.65
N ALA A 383 -10.61 -26.00 11.51
CA ALA A 383 -10.60 -25.07 12.64
C ALA A 383 -12.02 -24.58 12.96
N ILE A 384 -12.82 -24.30 11.93
CA ILE A 384 -14.21 -23.89 12.11
C ILE A 384 -15.03 -25.05 12.72
N GLN A 385 -14.81 -26.27 12.24
CA GLN A 385 -15.48 -27.45 12.79
C GLN A 385 -15.09 -27.69 14.26
N ARG A 386 -13.82 -27.56 14.60
CA ARG A 386 -13.32 -27.68 15.97
C ARG A 386 -13.92 -26.60 16.88
N ASP A 387 -13.99 -25.37 16.41
CA ASP A 387 -14.45 -24.23 17.21
C ASP A 387 -15.97 -24.14 17.29
N GLY A 388 -16.69 -24.84 16.39
CA GLY A 388 -18.14 -24.86 16.31
C GLY A 388 -18.78 -23.53 15.87
N GLN A 389 -17.93 -22.54 15.49
CA GLN A 389 -18.39 -21.22 15.05
C GLN A 389 -17.38 -20.55 14.11
N VAL A 390 -17.88 -19.65 13.28
CA VAL A 390 -17.05 -18.79 12.42
C VAL A 390 -16.66 -17.55 13.21
N ILE A 391 -15.35 -17.34 13.40
CA ILE A 391 -14.78 -16.16 14.04
C ILE A 391 -14.02 -15.39 12.97
N THR A 392 -14.63 -14.30 12.47
CA THR A 392 -14.15 -13.58 11.30
C THR A 392 -13.36 -12.33 11.69
N LEU A 393 -12.15 -12.19 11.12
CA LEU A 393 -11.41 -10.93 11.06
C LEU A 393 -11.68 -10.25 9.72
N SER A 394 -12.15 -9.01 9.73
CA SER A 394 -12.24 -8.20 8.53
C SER A 394 -10.99 -7.33 8.42
N ARG A 395 -10.28 -7.40 7.28
CA ARG A 395 -9.07 -6.62 7.04
C ARG A 395 -9.09 -5.99 5.64
N ASP A 396 -8.55 -4.78 5.53
CA ASP A 396 -8.46 -4.04 4.28
C ASP A 396 -7.06 -4.19 3.65
N TYR A 397 -7.04 -4.60 2.37
CA TYR A 397 -5.85 -4.73 1.53
C TYR A 397 -6.03 -3.86 0.28
N SER A 398 -6.39 -2.60 0.45
CA SER A 398 -6.73 -1.68 -0.65
C SER A 398 -5.61 -1.52 -1.71
N TRP A 399 -4.35 -1.80 -1.34
CA TRP A 399 -3.22 -1.81 -2.25
C TRP A 399 -3.05 -3.12 -3.04
N CYS A 400 -3.84 -4.14 -2.76
CA CYS A 400 -3.84 -5.39 -3.50
C CYS A 400 -4.92 -5.38 -4.58
N TYR A 401 -4.52 -5.62 -5.84
CA TYR A 401 -5.41 -5.66 -7.00
C TYR A 401 -5.59 -7.06 -7.58
N ASP A 402 -4.96 -8.06 -6.97
CA ASP A 402 -5.00 -9.46 -7.43
C ASP A 402 -5.50 -10.39 -6.31
N ALA A 403 -6.61 -11.06 -6.57
CA ALA A 403 -7.23 -11.98 -5.61
C ALA A 403 -6.35 -13.20 -5.27
N ASP A 404 -5.51 -13.69 -6.20
CA ASP A 404 -4.64 -14.84 -5.94
C ASP A 404 -3.43 -14.45 -5.09
N VAL A 405 -2.87 -13.24 -5.31
CA VAL A 405 -1.85 -12.67 -4.42
C VAL A 405 -2.43 -12.48 -3.04
N LEU A 406 -3.62 -11.90 -2.95
CA LEU A 406 -4.33 -11.70 -1.69
C LEU A 406 -4.57 -13.03 -0.97
N ALA A 407 -5.01 -14.06 -1.68
CA ALA A 407 -5.24 -15.39 -1.11
C ALA A 407 -3.96 -15.97 -0.48
N LYS A 408 -2.80 -15.80 -1.12
CA LYS A 408 -1.50 -16.24 -0.56
C LYS A 408 -1.25 -15.56 0.80
N MET A 409 -1.41 -14.24 0.87
CA MET A 409 -1.14 -13.46 2.09
C MET A 409 -2.15 -13.75 3.20
N VAL A 410 -3.43 -13.76 2.88
CA VAL A 410 -4.49 -14.02 3.86
C VAL A 410 -4.40 -15.43 4.44
N ASN A 411 -4.02 -16.43 3.62
CA ASN A 411 -3.75 -17.78 4.13
C ASN A 411 -2.63 -17.77 5.18
N VAL A 412 -1.58 -16.97 5.00
CA VAL A 412 -0.53 -16.81 6.00
C VAL A 412 -1.10 -16.31 7.32
N ASP A 413 -1.96 -15.29 7.28
CA ASP A 413 -2.57 -14.72 8.49
C ASP A 413 -3.51 -15.71 9.19
N VAL A 414 -4.34 -16.43 8.43
CA VAL A 414 -5.24 -17.47 8.98
C VAL A 414 -4.45 -18.57 9.67
N LEU A 415 -3.41 -19.07 9.02
CA LEU A 415 -2.58 -20.12 9.60
C LEU A 415 -1.83 -19.63 10.85
N LYS A 416 -1.37 -18.38 10.89
CA LYS A 416 -0.79 -17.75 12.09
C LYS A 416 -1.78 -17.79 13.25
N ALA A 417 -3.00 -17.33 13.02
CA ALA A 417 -4.03 -17.34 14.05
C ALA A 417 -4.35 -18.74 14.57
N LYS A 418 -4.31 -19.76 13.69
CA LYS A 418 -4.61 -21.15 14.05
C LYS A 418 -3.51 -21.85 14.85
N TYR A 419 -2.24 -21.56 14.56
CA TYR A 419 -1.13 -22.42 15.00
C TYR A 419 -0.07 -21.72 15.84
N ALA A 420 0.08 -20.42 15.79
CA ALA A 420 1.13 -19.76 16.56
C ALA A 420 0.58 -19.15 17.84
N LEU A 421 0.67 -19.92 18.88
CA LEU A 421 -0.04 -19.65 20.13
C LEU A 421 0.86 -19.29 21.30
N ARG A 422 2.20 -19.30 21.12
CA ARG A 422 3.12 -19.12 22.23
C ARG A 422 4.17 -18.05 21.93
N THR A 423 4.34 -17.14 22.86
CA THR A 423 5.45 -16.20 22.91
C THR A 423 6.36 -16.58 24.08
N VAL A 424 7.66 -16.61 23.81
CA VAL A 424 8.67 -16.93 24.82
C VAL A 424 9.56 -15.70 25.00
N SER A 425 9.73 -15.25 26.24
CA SER A 425 10.63 -14.17 26.62
C SER A 425 11.73 -14.70 27.52
N PHE A 426 12.97 -14.40 27.22
CA PHE A 426 14.13 -14.82 28.00
C PHE A 426 15.27 -13.82 27.87
N THR A 427 16.22 -13.88 28.78
CA THR A 427 17.47 -13.09 28.78
C THR A 427 18.63 -13.97 28.34
N THR A 428 19.53 -13.42 27.53
CA THR A 428 20.73 -14.12 27.08
C THR A 428 21.92 -13.17 26.98
N SER A 429 23.13 -13.67 27.10
CA SER A 429 24.36 -12.95 26.76
C SER A 429 24.76 -13.06 25.30
N GLU A 430 24.04 -13.87 24.55
CA GLU A 430 24.24 -14.10 23.10
C GLU A 430 23.17 -13.42 22.29
N GLY A 431 23.31 -13.41 20.97
CA GLY A 431 22.28 -12.87 20.09
C GLY A 431 22.38 -11.37 19.81
N TRP A 432 23.57 -10.78 19.99
CA TRP A 432 23.84 -9.37 19.68
C TRP A 432 23.53 -9.02 18.23
N ASP A 433 23.78 -9.94 17.30
CA ASP A 433 23.60 -9.78 15.87
C ASP A 433 22.16 -10.09 15.39
N LEU A 434 21.30 -10.58 16.32
CA LEU A 434 19.92 -10.91 15.96
C LEU A 434 19.15 -9.67 15.51
N LYS A 435 18.44 -9.84 14.43
CA LYS A 435 17.51 -8.85 13.88
C LYS A 435 16.07 -9.23 14.21
N VAL A 436 15.21 -8.24 14.22
CA VAL A 436 13.77 -8.49 14.28
C VAL A 436 13.38 -9.38 13.10
N TRP A 437 12.56 -10.38 13.37
CA TRP A 437 12.08 -11.41 12.44
C TRP A 437 13.11 -12.49 12.03
N ASP A 438 14.28 -12.51 12.62
CA ASP A 438 15.19 -13.65 12.49
C ASP A 438 14.54 -14.92 13.06
N ALA A 439 14.81 -16.05 12.42
CA ALA A 439 14.41 -17.34 12.96
C ALA A 439 15.46 -17.85 13.94
N ILE A 440 15.01 -18.26 15.12
CA ILE A 440 15.86 -18.88 16.15
C ILE A 440 15.27 -20.23 16.57
N THR A 441 16.10 -21.12 17.07
CA THR A 441 15.64 -22.34 17.73
C THR A 441 15.67 -22.12 19.23
N VAL A 442 14.59 -22.42 19.92
CA VAL A 442 14.52 -22.37 21.38
C VAL A 442 14.16 -23.76 21.91
N SER A 443 14.92 -24.24 22.89
CA SER A 443 14.65 -25.47 23.60
C SER A 443 14.79 -25.25 25.10
N ASN A 444 13.81 -25.76 25.85
CA ASN A 444 13.86 -25.79 27.31
C ASN A 444 13.08 -27.02 27.77
N THR A 445 13.82 -27.97 28.38
CA THR A 445 13.28 -29.27 28.75
C THR A 445 12.29 -29.14 29.91
N GLU A 446 12.56 -28.29 30.89
CA GLU A 446 11.72 -28.09 32.09
C GLU A 446 10.37 -27.48 31.73
N LEU A 447 10.38 -26.56 30.74
CA LEU A 447 9.19 -25.85 30.29
C LEU A 447 8.48 -26.54 29.09
N ASN A 448 9.02 -27.69 28.67
CA ASN A 448 8.56 -28.42 27.49
C ASN A 448 8.45 -27.52 26.24
N ILE A 449 9.48 -26.74 26.00
CA ILE A 449 9.64 -25.90 24.83
C ILE A 449 10.67 -26.56 23.92
N SER A 450 10.30 -26.77 22.65
CA SER A 450 11.23 -27.17 21.61
C SER A 450 10.65 -26.75 20.28
N GLY A 451 11.31 -25.80 19.62
CA GLY A 451 10.80 -25.34 18.31
C GLY A 451 11.57 -24.17 17.72
N LYS A 452 11.13 -23.78 16.54
CA LYS A 452 11.62 -22.58 15.87
C LYS A 452 10.71 -21.40 16.19
N PHE A 453 11.33 -20.26 16.42
CA PHE A 453 10.68 -19.01 16.82
C PHE A 453 11.14 -17.88 15.91
N LYS A 454 10.34 -16.83 15.78
CA LYS A 454 10.73 -15.57 15.17
C LYS A 454 10.99 -14.54 16.27
N VAL A 455 12.08 -13.79 16.16
CA VAL A 455 12.40 -12.69 17.08
C VAL A 455 11.42 -11.55 16.84
N LEU A 456 10.59 -11.21 17.81
CA LEU A 456 9.64 -10.10 17.72
C LEU A 456 10.28 -8.79 18.14
N SER A 457 11.00 -8.81 19.24
CA SER A 457 11.73 -7.65 19.75
C SER A 457 13.01 -8.09 20.43
N LYS A 458 13.97 -7.22 20.47
CA LYS A 458 15.24 -7.39 21.18
C LYS A 458 15.58 -6.08 21.86
N ASP A 459 15.75 -6.17 23.17
CA ASP A 459 16.24 -5.08 23.98
C ASP A 459 17.65 -5.42 24.47
N VAL A 460 18.56 -4.47 24.46
CA VAL A 460 19.94 -4.65 24.90
C VAL A 460 20.15 -3.83 26.17
N ALA A 461 20.28 -4.47 27.31
CA ALA A 461 20.64 -3.79 28.56
C ALA A 461 22.18 -3.62 28.65
N THR A 462 22.60 -2.40 28.84
CA THR A 462 23.96 -2.11 29.29
C THR A 462 23.90 -1.88 30.79
N ASP A 463 23.98 -2.95 31.58
CA ASP A 463 24.13 -2.83 33.02
C ASP A 463 25.61 -2.60 33.32
N GLN A 464 25.97 -1.38 33.71
CA GLN A 464 27.36 -1.05 34.08
C GLN A 464 27.80 -1.66 35.43
N GLU A 465 26.89 -2.30 36.17
CA GLU A 465 27.17 -2.82 37.50
C GLU A 465 27.61 -4.30 37.56
N ASN A 466 27.53 -5.05 36.45
CA ASN A 466 27.89 -6.47 36.42
C ASN A 466 29.05 -6.80 35.46
N VAL A 467 30.09 -5.97 35.42
CA VAL A 467 31.41 -6.43 34.98
C VAL A 467 32.13 -7.04 36.21
N GLY A 468 31.61 -8.15 36.69
CA GLY A 468 32.34 -9.02 37.62
C GLY A 468 33.34 -9.85 36.82
N TYR A 469 34.58 -9.73 37.18
CA TYR A 469 35.75 -10.47 36.70
C TYR A 469 35.55 -11.99 36.76
#